data_fdb14c80e857388d218163785815233f
#
_entry.id   fdb14c80e857388d218163785815233f
#
_cell.length_a   1.000
_cell.length_b   1.000
_cell.length_c   1.000
_cell.angle_alpha   90.00
_cell.angle_beta   90.00
_cell.angle_gamma   90.00
#
_symmetry.space_group_name_H-M   'P 1'
#
loop_
_entity.id
_entity.type
_entity.pdbx_description
1 polymer ?
#
loop_
_entity_poly.entity_id
_entity_poly.type
_entity_poly.pdbx_seq_one_letter_code
_entity_poly.pdbx_strand_id
1 'polypeptide(L)'
;MVIWLVLTVGLVGWFAYVMLESEDKTIFMPGALTDGHHQIGVACTTCHGESFSDKEAIQEACTSCHGDDRQKPFDSHPRSKFTDPRNADTLENINAQLCVTCHTEHQPEMTGSNGVTQPSDFCIHCHEDIGEDRPSHKDMEFNTCNNSGCHNFHNNRSIYTDFLIKHRNEPDLLDKRTLPEREFGSILGELADYPHDRFPVKQLAASDADAPQESQLVGSDFTDWLETAHARSGVNCSACHTSTSDDGDKAVWINKPAADTCNQCHNLETERFKRGKHGMRLAADLPPMTPGEARLPMKEDSFDHKLECTSCHGAHRFDAQEAAVDSCLSCHDDKHSLAYKESPHYELWQQEVEGKSPAGSGVSCASCHMPRVNFDVNDWVSRIMVDHNQNATLSPNEKMIRPACLNCHGLGFSLDSLADPALIDNNFNGQPSVKVDSMRLADKEQKRADSRKR
;
A
#
# COMPACT_ATOMS: atom_id res chain seq x y z
N MET A 1 15.77 51.85 21.44
CA MET A 1 15.16 51.90 20.08
C MET A 1 16.04 51.17 19.04
N VAL A 2 17.36 51.46 18.91
CA VAL A 2 18.22 50.85 17.90
C VAL A 2 18.34 49.31 18.06
N ILE A 3 18.57 48.80 19.28
CA ILE A 3 18.66 47.36 19.56
C ILE A 3 17.38 46.63 19.15
N TRP A 4 16.24 47.21 19.45
CA TRP A 4 14.90 46.67 19.07
C TRP A 4 14.74 46.57 17.55
N LEU A 5 15.15 47.62 16.84
CA LEU A 5 15.11 47.66 15.39
C LEU A 5 16.01 46.58 14.77
N VAL A 6 17.25 46.46 15.28
CA VAL A 6 18.19 45.42 14.79
C VAL A 6 17.67 44.02 15.03
N LEU A 7 17.11 43.74 16.22
CA LEU A 7 16.53 42.42 16.53
C LEU A 7 15.32 42.14 15.65
N THR A 8 14.44 43.12 15.44
CA THR A 8 13.24 42.94 14.60
C THR A 8 13.63 42.68 13.15
N VAL A 9 14.55 43.46 12.58
CA VAL A 9 15.02 43.27 11.20
C VAL A 9 15.74 41.94 11.05
N GLY A 10 16.55 41.56 12.04
CA GLY A 10 17.24 40.26 12.04
C GLY A 10 16.25 39.08 12.11
N LEU A 11 15.24 39.18 12.95
CA LEU A 11 14.21 38.15 13.10
C LEU A 11 13.33 38.01 11.84
N VAL A 12 12.87 39.15 11.29
CA VAL A 12 12.10 39.17 10.04
C VAL A 12 12.92 38.61 8.88
N GLY A 13 14.20 39.00 8.78
CA GLY A 13 15.10 38.48 7.75
C GLY A 13 15.31 36.98 7.88
N TRP A 14 15.48 36.47 9.10
CA TRP A 14 15.65 35.04 9.35
C TRP A 14 14.37 34.26 9.01
N PHE A 15 13.21 34.73 9.45
CA PHE A 15 11.93 34.08 9.10
C PHE A 15 11.66 34.13 7.61
N ALA A 16 11.97 35.25 6.94
CA ALA A 16 11.83 35.35 5.48
C ALA A 16 12.77 34.36 4.77
N TYR A 17 14.01 34.23 5.23
CA TYR A 17 14.95 33.26 4.70
C TYR A 17 14.43 31.81 4.86
N VAL A 18 13.98 31.42 6.06
CA VAL A 18 13.44 30.07 6.30
C VAL A 18 12.19 29.83 5.46
N MET A 19 11.34 30.82 5.29
CA MET A 19 10.09 30.69 4.54
C MET A 19 10.32 30.57 3.02
N LEU A 20 11.27 31.30 2.47
CA LEU A 20 11.47 31.42 1.03
C LEU A 20 12.55 30.49 0.48
N GLU A 21 13.63 30.29 1.23
CA GLU A 21 14.85 29.65 0.74
C GLU A 21 15.19 28.33 1.45
N SER A 22 14.74 28.12 2.71
CA SER A 22 15.06 26.89 3.44
C SER A 22 14.21 25.72 2.94
N GLU A 23 14.85 24.57 2.75
CA GLU A 23 14.17 23.31 2.49
C GLU A 23 13.40 22.83 3.74
N ASP A 24 13.96 23.02 4.93
CA ASP A 24 13.30 22.69 6.19
C ASP A 24 12.44 23.86 6.66
N LYS A 25 11.14 23.67 6.59
CA LYS A 25 10.09 24.62 7.03
C LYS A 25 9.35 24.14 8.27
N THR A 26 9.86 23.13 8.97
CA THR A 26 9.17 22.51 10.13
C THR A 26 8.88 23.48 11.25
N ILE A 27 9.65 24.58 11.37
CA ILE A 27 9.40 25.65 12.34
C ILE A 27 8.04 26.33 12.18
N PHE A 28 7.43 26.26 10.99
CA PHE A 28 6.11 26.78 10.69
C PHE A 28 4.98 25.77 10.88
N MET A 29 5.32 24.51 11.17
CA MET A 29 4.31 23.47 11.38
C MET A 29 3.56 23.70 12.70
N PRO A 30 2.22 23.72 12.67
CA PRO A 30 1.42 23.86 13.88
C PRO A 30 1.45 22.63 14.78
N GLY A 31 1.93 21.50 14.29
CA GLY A 31 2.08 20.23 14.98
C GLY A 31 2.69 19.17 14.08
N ALA A 32 2.98 18.00 14.61
CA ALA A 32 3.49 16.87 13.83
C ALA A 32 2.43 16.35 12.85
N LEU A 33 2.88 15.75 11.76
CA LEU A 33 1.98 15.01 10.87
C LEU A 33 1.49 13.71 11.51
N THR A 34 0.39 13.19 10.98
CA THR A 34 -0.10 11.86 11.33
C THR A 34 0.95 10.78 10.99
N ASP A 35 0.80 9.60 11.60
CA ASP A 35 1.70 8.46 11.34
C ASP A 35 1.70 8.06 9.86
N GLY A 36 0.59 8.32 9.16
CA GLY A 36 0.48 8.06 7.73
C GLY A 36 1.46 8.89 6.89
N HIS A 37 1.69 10.13 7.26
CA HIS A 37 2.41 11.11 6.46
C HIS A 37 3.75 11.59 7.07
N HIS A 38 4.19 11.02 8.20
CA HIS A 38 5.41 11.48 8.88
C HIS A 38 6.65 11.53 7.98
N GLN A 39 6.76 10.62 7.00
CA GLN A 39 7.91 10.53 6.11
C GLN A 39 8.04 11.70 5.13
N ILE A 40 6.94 12.38 4.83
CA ILE A 40 6.89 13.51 3.90
C ILE A 40 6.73 14.86 4.60
N GLY A 41 6.94 14.89 5.93
CA GLY A 41 6.72 16.08 6.76
C GLY A 41 7.58 17.29 6.38
N VAL A 42 8.70 17.10 5.72
CA VAL A 42 9.56 18.19 5.23
C VAL A 42 9.13 18.71 3.85
N ALA A 43 8.32 17.97 3.10
CA ALA A 43 7.82 18.35 1.79
C ALA A 43 6.49 19.10 1.88
N CYS A 44 6.49 20.27 2.49
CA CYS A 44 5.29 21.09 2.74
C CYS A 44 4.47 21.35 1.45
N THR A 45 5.15 21.56 0.34
CA THR A 45 4.53 21.83 -0.97
C THR A 45 3.76 20.65 -1.55
N THR A 46 4.02 19.43 -1.10
CA THR A 46 3.27 18.24 -1.50
C THR A 46 1.78 18.34 -1.12
N CYS A 47 1.48 19.00 0.02
CA CYS A 47 0.11 19.19 0.52
C CYS A 47 -0.38 20.63 0.33
N HIS A 48 0.48 21.62 0.54
CA HIS A 48 0.10 23.04 0.56
C HIS A 48 0.32 23.75 -0.78
N GLY A 49 0.91 23.12 -1.78
CA GLY A 49 1.26 23.78 -3.04
C GLY A 49 2.22 24.96 -2.82
N GLU A 50 2.10 26.00 -3.64
CA GLU A 50 2.80 27.25 -3.39
C GLU A 50 2.11 28.04 -2.26
N SER A 51 2.84 28.96 -1.63
CA SER A 51 2.48 29.65 -0.37
C SER A 51 1.01 30.08 -0.30
N PHE A 52 0.32 29.74 0.79
CA PHE A 52 -1.08 30.13 1.10
C PHE A 52 -2.18 29.51 0.24
N SER A 53 -2.02 28.25 -0.15
CA SER A 53 -3.07 27.51 -0.83
C SER A 53 -4.36 27.41 0.01
N ASP A 54 -5.49 27.50 -0.67
CA ASP A 54 -6.81 27.33 -0.09
C ASP A 54 -7.14 25.85 0.18
N LYS A 55 -8.33 25.60 0.72
CA LYS A 55 -8.77 24.23 1.02
C LYS A 55 -8.95 23.36 -0.23
N GLU A 56 -9.23 23.98 -1.36
CA GLU A 56 -9.37 23.33 -2.65
C GLU A 56 -8.03 22.80 -3.15
N ALA A 57 -6.94 23.55 -3.01
CA ALA A 57 -5.60 23.10 -3.36
C ALA A 57 -5.13 21.92 -2.46
N ILE A 58 -5.45 21.98 -1.16
CA ILE A 58 -5.19 20.85 -0.25
C ILE A 58 -6.01 19.62 -0.67
N GLN A 59 -7.27 19.80 -1.08
CA GLN A 59 -8.11 18.73 -1.58
C GLN A 59 -7.53 18.07 -2.83
N GLU A 60 -7.01 18.85 -3.76
CA GLU A 60 -6.32 18.35 -4.96
C GLU A 60 -5.05 17.59 -4.60
N ALA A 61 -4.26 18.09 -3.65
CA ALA A 61 -3.08 17.41 -3.14
C ALA A 61 -3.42 16.05 -2.51
N CYS A 62 -4.48 15.97 -1.69
CA CYS A 62 -4.94 14.69 -1.14
C CYS A 62 -5.31 13.71 -2.25
N THR A 63 -6.04 14.17 -3.26
CA THR A 63 -6.53 13.31 -4.35
C THR A 63 -5.44 12.91 -5.33
N SER A 64 -4.33 13.63 -5.43
CA SER A 64 -3.18 13.22 -6.26
C SER A 64 -2.59 11.88 -5.83
N CYS A 65 -2.58 11.59 -4.54
CA CYS A 65 -2.11 10.32 -3.98
C CYS A 65 -3.25 9.34 -3.67
N HIS A 66 -4.39 9.84 -3.17
CA HIS A 66 -5.53 9.04 -2.69
C HIS A 66 -6.73 9.04 -3.64
N GLY A 67 -6.61 9.62 -4.83
CA GLY A 67 -7.72 9.78 -5.78
C GLY A 67 -8.33 8.46 -6.23
N ASP A 68 -7.53 7.44 -6.42
CA ASP A 68 -7.99 6.11 -6.85
C ASP A 68 -8.89 5.45 -5.80
N ASP A 69 -8.63 5.68 -4.53
CA ASP A 69 -9.45 5.14 -3.45
C ASP A 69 -10.86 5.75 -3.43
N ARG A 70 -11.01 6.99 -3.94
CA ARG A 70 -12.28 7.71 -4.04
C ARG A 70 -13.01 7.51 -5.37
N GLN A 71 -12.28 7.30 -6.45
CA GLN A 71 -12.87 7.14 -7.79
C GLN A 71 -13.43 5.74 -8.03
N LYS A 72 -13.28 4.81 -7.09
CA LYS A 72 -13.90 3.49 -7.21
C LYS A 72 -15.43 3.65 -7.33
N PRO A 73 -16.08 2.86 -8.19
CA PRO A 73 -17.53 3.00 -8.49
C PRO A 73 -18.43 2.77 -7.28
N PHE A 74 -17.88 2.59 -6.10
CA PHE A 74 -18.54 2.30 -4.85
C PHE A 74 -18.40 3.41 -3.78
N ASP A 75 -17.91 4.60 -4.15
CA ASP A 75 -17.94 5.73 -3.23
C ASP A 75 -19.40 5.97 -2.78
N SER A 76 -19.65 5.69 -1.52
CA SER A 76 -20.98 5.74 -0.92
C SER A 76 -21.47 7.15 -0.67
N HIS A 77 -20.54 8.13 -0.69
CA HIS A 77 -20.81 9.53 -0.40
C HIS A 77 -20.42 10.43 -1.60
N PRO A 78 -21.01 10.20 -2.79
CA PRO A 78 -20.68 11.00 -3.97
C PRO A 78 -21.06 12.47 -3.75
N ARG A 79 -20.33 13.36 -4.39
CA ARG A 79 -20.53 14.81 -4.28
C ARG A 79 -21.99 15.24 -4.47
N SER A 80 -22.74 14.55 -5.33
CA SER A 80 -24.14 14.82 -5.58
C SER A 80 -25.03 14.70 -4.34
N LYS A 81 -24.69 13.86 -3.37
CA LYS A 81 -25.43 13.76 -2.10
C LYS A 81 -25.22 14.99 -1.20
N PHE A 82 -24.10 15.68 -1.31
CA PHE A 82 -23.77 16.85 -0.52
C PHE A 82 -24.21 18.16 -1.18
N THR A 83 -24.65 18.13 -2.42
CA THR A 83 -25.20 19.30 -3.13
C THR A 83 -26.72 19.25 -3.22
N ASP A 84 -27.38 18.27 -2.61
CA ASP A 84 -28.85 18.17 -2.58
C ASP A 84 -29.42 19.20 -1.62
N PRO A 85 -30.31 20.11 -2.10
CA PRO A 85 -30.92 21.14 -1.26
C PRO A 85 -31.71 20.57 -0.06
N ARG A 86 -32.13 19.31 -0.11
CA ARG A 86 -32.84 18.65 1.00
C ARG A 86 -31.95 18.42 2.23
N ASN A 87 -30.64 18.45 2.05
CA ASN A 87 -29.66 18.28 3.11
C ASN A 87 -29.00 19.60 3.52
N ALA A 88 -29.55 20.76 3.11
CA ALA A 88 -28.94 22.07 3.31
C ALA A 88 -28.59 22.35 4.78
N ASP A 89 -29.53 22.08 5.70
CA ASP A 89 -29.35 22.34 7.14
C ASP A 89 -28.19 21.54 7.73
N THR A 90 -28.00 20.29 7.27
CA THR A 90 -26.88 19.44 7.69
C THR A 90 -25.56 19.94 7.10
N LEU A 91 -25.59 20.37 5.84
CA LEU A 91 -24.42 20.84 5.11
C LEU A 91 -23.88 22.19 5.58
N GLU A 92 -24.72 23.03 6.23
CA GLU A 92 -24.26 24.27 6.89
C GLU A 92 -23.25 23.96 8.01
N ASN A 93 -23.39 22.83 8.68
CA ASN A 93 -22.55 22.45 9.81
C ASN A 93 -21.38 21.55 9.41
N ILE A 94 -21.50 20.77 8.32
CA ILE A 94 -20.53 19.76 7.95
C ILE A 94 -20.24 19.83 6.46
N ASN A 95 -19.04 20.28 6.09
CA ASN A 95 -18.57 20.16 4.70
C ASN A 95 -17.84 18.82 4.48
N ALA A 96 -18.59 17.74 4.39
CA ALA A 96 -18.05 16.38 4.18
C ALA A 96 -17.52 16.14 2.74
N GLN A 97 -17.53 17.14 1.86
CA GLN A 97 -16.90 17.04 0.54
C GLN A 97 -15.39 17.17 0.59
N LEU A 98 -14.86 17.80 1.64
CA LEU A 98 -13.43 18.03 1.81
C LEU A 98 -12.81 16.92 2.68
N CYS A 99 -11.70 16.35 2.23
CA CYS A 99 -10.94 15.36 3.00
C CYS A 99 -10.60 15.90 4.40
N VAL A 100 -10.17 17.16 4.47
CA VAL A 100 -9.76 17.83 5.71
C VAL A 100 -10.88 18.01 6.73
N THR A 101 -12.13 17.76 6.37
CA THR A 101 -13.23 17.76 7.33
C THR A 101 -13.14 16.58 8.31
N CYS A 102 -12.67 15.42 7.82
CA CYS A 102 -12.56 14.20 8.62
C CYS A 102 -11.10 13.80 8.90
N HIS A 103 -10.17 14.23 8.04
CA HIS A 103 -8.75 13.89 8.10
C HIS A 103 -7.93 15.18 8.26
N THR A 104 -7.78 15.65 9.50
CA THR A 104 -7.01 16.86 9.79
C THR A 104 -5.59 16.47 10.15
N GLU A 105 -4.62 16.95 9.36
CA GLU A 105 -3.21 16.78 9.65
C GLU A 105 -2.75 17.74 10.76
N HIS A 106 -1.52 17.55 11.24
CA HIS A 106 -0.90 18.33 12.31
C HIS A 106 -1.56 18.19 13.69
N GLN A 107 -2.39 17.17 13.89
CA GLN A 107 -3.08 16.85 15.13
C GLN A 107 -3.02 15.35 15.45
N PRO A 108 -1.82 14.73 15.50
CA PRO A 108 -1.69 13.28 15.65
C PRO A 108 -2.31 12.74 16.94
N GLU A 109 -2.36 13.53 17.99
CA GLU A 109 -2.97 13.19 19.29
C GLU A 109 -4.51 13.06 19.21
N MET A 110 -5.15 13.68 18.23
CA MET A 110 -6.60 13.58 17.98
C MET A 110 -6.95 12.56 16.91
N THR A 111 -5.94 12.04 16.21
CA THR A 111 -6.14 11.14 15.08
C THR A 111 -6.38 9.72 15.58
N GLY A 112 -7.58 9.21 15.36
CA GLY A 112 -7.95 7.82 15.64
C GLY A 112 -7.40 6.83 14.61
N SER A 113 -7.75 5.57 14.78
CA SER A 113 -7.52 4.55 13.75
C SER A 113 -8.11 5.02 12.41
N ASN A 114 -7.51 4.62 11.30
CA ASN A 114 -7.91 5.03 9.94
C ASN A 114 -7.66 6.52 9.60
N GLY A 115 -6.90 7.26 10.39
CA GLY A 115 -6.56 8.65 10.12
C GLY A 115 -7.71 9.65 10.32
N VAL A 116 -8.81 9.24 10.96
CA VAL A 116 -9.96 10.12 11.22
C VAL A 116 -9.70 10.95 12.48
N THR A 117 -9.87 12.28 12.38
CA THR A 117 -9.69 13.24 13.49
C THR A 117 -11.02 13.69 14.12
N GLN A 118 -12.14 13.25 13.56
CA GLN A 118 -13.46 13.59 14.08
C GLN A 118 -13.86 12.66 15.25
N PRO A 119 -14.70 13.11 16.18
CA PRO A 119 -15.26 12.27 17.22
C PRO A 119 -16.00 11.04 16.65
N SER A 120 -16.11 9.99 17.45
CA SER A 120 -16.75 8.73 17.04
C SER A 120 -18.24 8.88 16.68
N ASP A 121 -18.92 9.89 17.22
CA ASP A 121 -20.31 10.22 16.95
C ASP A 121 -20.53 11.09 15.70
N PHE A 122 -19.45 11.49 15.00
CA PHE A 122 -19.55 12.36 13.83
C PHE A 122 -20.52 11.84 12.75
N CYS A 123 -20.53 10.55 12.52
CA CYS A 123 -21.37 9.93 11.50
C CYS A 123 -22.87 10.07 11.80
N ILE A 124 -23.25 10.11 13.09
CA ILE A 124 -24.63 10.20 13.54
C ILE A 124 -25.32 11.50 13.11
N HIS A 125 -24.57 12.58 12.88
CA HIS A 125 -25.13 13.84 12.41
C HIS A 125 -25.88 13.73 11.07
N CYS A 126 -25.54 12.74 10.27
CA CYS A 126 -26.24 12.44 9.01
C CYS A 126 -26.98 11.09 9.05
N HIS A 127 -26.65 10.21 9.99
CA HIS A 127 -27.19 8.86 10.12
C HIS A 127 -27.93 8.67 11.45
N GLU A 128 -28.67 9.66 11.93
CA GLU A 128 -29.38 9.65 13.21
C GLU A 128 -30.36 8.46 13.29
N ASP A 129 -31.13 8.23 12.22
CA ASP A 129 -32.18 7.21 12.18
C ASP A 129 -31.66 5.84 11.67
N ILE A 130 -30.35 5.64 11.58
CA ILE A 130 -29.77 4.44 10.96
C ILE A 130 -30.24 3.15 11.63
N GLY A 131 -30.46 3.15 12.94
CA GLY A 131 -30.95 2.01 13.70
C GLY A 131 -32.41 1.66 13.41
N GLU A 132 -33.21 2.66 12.98
CA GLU A 132 -34.61 2.48 12.55
C GLU A 132 -34.68 2.06 11.08
N ASP A 133 -33.92 2.74 10.23
CA ASP A 133 -33.86 2.47 8.79
C ASP A 133 -33.21 1.11 8.47
N ARG A 134 -32.24 0.72 9.27
CA ARG A 134 -31.46 -0.51 9.09
C ARG A 134 -31.47 -1.36 10.36
N PRO A 135 -32.32 -2.37 10.46
CA PRO A 135 -32.41 -3.21 11.66
C PRO A 135 -31.10 -3.89 12.08
N SER A 136 -30.14 -4.08 11.15
CA SER A 136 -28.81 -4.58 11.44
C SER A 136 -27.97 -3.62 12.30
N HIS A 137 -28.28 -2.33 12.27
CA HIS A 137 -27.59 -1.28 13.03
C HIS A 137 -28.29 -0.94 14.35
N LYS A 138 -29.42 -1.56 14.63
CA LYS A 138 -30.14 -1.34 15.87
C LYS A 138 -29.29 -1.81 17.04
N ASP A 139 -29.20 -0.96 18.05
CA ASP A 139 -28.44 -1.21 19.29
C ASP A 139 -26.88 -1.24 19.08
N MET A 140 -26.37 -0.70 17.96
CA MET A 140 -24.94 -0.49 17.77
C MET A 140 -24.49 0.82 18.45
N GLU A 141 -23.35 0.74 19.12
CA GLU A 141 -22.70 1.91 19.72
C GLU A 141 -22.08 2.81 18.65
N PHE A 142 -22.07 4.12 18.86
CA PHE A 142 -21.57 5.10 17.89
C PHE A 142 -20.09 4.92 17.53
N ASN A 143 -19.28 4.40 18.46
CA ASN A 143 -17.88 4.13 18.24
C ASN A 143 -17.64 3.02 17.19
N THR A 144 -18.65 2.20 16.88
CA THR A 144 -18.55 1.17 15.84
C THR A 144 -18.51 1.74 14.43
N CYS A 145 -19.00 2.98 14.23
CA CYS A 145 -19.03 3.63 12.91
C CYS A 145 -17.62 3.89 12.35
N ASN A 146 -16.63 4.08 13.22
CA ASN A 146 -15.27 4.43 12.83
C ASN A 146 -14.34 3.21 12.69
N ASN A 147 -14.78 2.01 12.99
CA ASN A 147 -13.89 0.84 13.01
C ASN A 147 -13.72 0.14 11.67
N SER A 148 -14.42 0.57 10.63
CA SER A 148 -14.38 0.05 9.25
C SER A 148 -14.43 -1.48 9.07
N GLY A 149 -14.77 -2.22 10.12
CA GLY A 149 -14.85 -3.69 10.07
C GLY A 149 -15.96 -4.23 9.17
N CYS A 150 -16.96 -3.41 8.84
CA CYS A 150 -18.06 -3.78 7.95
C CYS A 150 -18.07 -2.97 6.67
N HIS A 151 -18.02 -1.66 6.79
CA HIS A 151 -17.93 -0.68 5.69
C HIS A 151 -17.43 0.65 6.26
N ASN A 152 -17.07 1.58 5.39
CA ASN A 152 -16.60 2.91 5.79
C ASN A 152 -17.21 4.00 4.91
N PHE A 153 -16.85 5.25 5.18
CA PHE A 153 -17.32 6.41 4.44
C PHE A 153 -17.07 6.31 2.92
N HIS A 154 -15.90 5.80 2.52
CA HIS A 154 -15.50 5.72 1.11
C HIS A 154 -16.07 4.48 0.41
N ASN A 155 -16.28 3.39 1.13
CA ASN A 155 -16.75 2.14 0.55
C ASN A 155 -17.74 1.44 1.49
N ASN A 156 -19.03 1.73 1.30
CA ASN A 156 -20.11 1.08 2.05
C ASN A 156 -20.39 -0.36 1.61
N ARG A 157 -19.63 -0.90 0.66
CA ARG A 157 -19.79 -2.26 0.14
C ARG A 157 -18.62 -3.18 0.43
N SER A 158 -17.59 -2.72 1.13
CA SER A 158 -16.39 -3.54 1.35
C SER A 158 -16.71 -4.84 2.07
N ILE A 159 -17.52 -4.79 3.14
CA ILE A 159 -18.04 -5.96 3.87
C ILE A 159 -19.50 -5.69 4.22
N TYR A 160 -20.35 -5.64 3.21
CA TYR A 160 -21.78 -5.38 3.41
C TYR A 160 -22.57 -6.66 3.76
N THR A 161 -23.81 -6.51 4.21
CA THR A 161 -24.64 -7.58 4.74
C THR A 161 -24.72 -8.80 3.83
N ASP A 162 -24.95 -8.64 2.53
CA ASP A 162 -25.04 -9.77 1.59
C ASP A 162 -23.70 -10.53 1.47
N PHE A 163 -22.58 -9.82 1.55
CA PHE A 163 -21.26 -10.43 1.57
C PHE A 163 -21.04 -11.22 2.87
N LEU A 164 -21.38 -10.65 4.02
CA LEU A 164 -21.33 -11.36 5.31
C LEU A 164 -22.22 -12.62 5.30
N ILE A 165 -23.45 -12.51 4.79
CA ILE A 165 -24.39 -13.63 4.67
C ILE A 165 -23.82 -14.72 3.76
N LYS A 166 -23.25 -14.35 2.63
CA LYS A 166 -22.64 -15.29 1.68
C LYS A 166 -21.55 -16.13 2.33
N HIS A 167 -20.72 -15.50 3.15
CA HIS A 167 -19.53 -16.10 3.75
C HIS A 167 -19.72 -16.59 5.21
N ARG A 168 -20.95 -16.52 5.77
CA ARG A 168 -21.20 -16.78 7.21
C ARG A 168 -20.95 -18.21 7.68
N ASN A 169 -20.98 -19.18 6.78
CA ASN A 169 -20.85 -20.60 7.10
C ASN A 169 -19.50 -21.17 6.62
N GLU A 170 -18.57 -20.32 6.23
CA GLU A 170 -17.25 -20.79 5.82
C GLU A 170 -16.49 -21.32 7.01
N PRO A 171 -15.73 -22.42 6.85
CA PRO A 171 -14.84 -22.92 7.89
C PRO A 171 -13.66 -21.95 8.08
N ASP A 172 -12.98 -22.06 9.22
CA ASP A 172 -11.80 -21.24 9.53
C ASP A 172 -10.70 -21.40 8.45
N LEU A 173 -10.54 -22.60 7.92
CA LEU A 173 -9.65 -22.90 6.80
C LEU A 173 -10.48 -23.48 5.66
N LEU A 174 -10.40 -22.86 4.48
CA LEU A 174 -11.11 -23.30 3.27
C LEU A 174 -10.49 -24.59 2.71
N ASP A 175 -11.33 -25.50 2.22
CA ASP A 175 -10.88 -26.73 1.57
C ASP A 175 -10.06 -26.48 0.31
N LYS A 176 -10.33 -25.39 -0.37
CA LYS A 176 -9.67 -25.00 -1.62
C LYS A 176 -9.09 -23.59 -1.51
N ARG A 177 -7.80 -23.46 -1.74
CA ARG A 177 -7.13 -22.16 -1.85
C ARG A 177 -7.45 -21.51 -3.20
N THR A 178 -7.60 -20.18 -3.21
CA THR A 178 -7.94 -19.39 -4.41
C THR A 178 -6.88 -18.33 -4.72
N LEU A 179 -5.61 -18.65 -4.45
CA LEU A 179 -4.51 -17.71 -4.74
C LEU A 179 -4.46 -17.40 -6.24
N PRO A 180 -4.38 -16.12 -6.61
CA PRO A 180 -4.16 -15.74 -8.00
C PRO A 180 -2.79 -16.25 -8.48
N GLU A 181 -2.79 -17.01 -9.57
CA GLU A 181 -1.58 -17.55 -10.18
C GLU A 181 -1.09 -16.59 -11.27
N ARG A 182 0.24 -16.39 -11.31
CA ARG A 182 0.91 -15.63 -12.35
C ARG A 182 1.58 -16.59 -13.32
N GLU A 183 0.90 -16.92 -14.40
CA GLU A 183 1.46 -17.73 -15.48
C GLU A 183 1.90 -16.87 -16.68
N PHE A 184 3.01 -16.14 -16.53
CA PHE A 184 3.47 -15.31 -17.64
C PHE A 184 4.18 -16.11 -18.75
N GLY A 185 4.82 -17.22 -18.40
CA GLY A 185 5.57 -18.06 -19.34
C GLY A 185 4.69 -18.92 -20.24
N SER A 186 3.60 -19.47 -19.70
CA SER A 186 2.66 -20.32 -20.45
C SER A 186 1.84 -19.49 -21.46
N ILE A 187 1.42 -18.29 -21.08
CA ILE A 187 0.59 -17.41 -21.94
C ILE A 187 1.31 -17.05 -23.24
N LEU A 188 2.60 -16.70 -23.19
CA LEU A 188 3.36 -16.38 -24.40
C LEU A 188 3.61 -17.61 -25.26
N GLY A 189 3.77 -18.80 -24.66
CA GLY A 189 3.92 -20.08 -25.36
C GLY A 189 2.62 -20.58 -26.00
N GLU A 190 1.47 -20.21 -25.45
CA GLU A 190 0.14 -20.61 -25.90
C GLU A 190 -0.45 -19.67 -26.97
N LEU A 191 0.08 -18.44 -27.10
CA LEU A 191 -0.31 -17.50 -28.16
C LEU A 191 0.24 -17.98 -29.50
N ALA A 192 -0.51 -18.82 -30.21
CA ALA A 192 -0.13 -19.34 -31.53
C ALA A 192 0.21 -18.27 -32.56
N ASP A 193 -0.35 -17.08 -32.39
CA ASP A 193 -0.17 -15.91 -33.28
C ASP A 193 0.87 -14.91 -32.75
N TYR A 194 1.63 -15.25 -31.70
CA TYR A 194 2.71 -14.36 -31.23
C TYR A 194 3.81 -14.28 -32.31
N PRO A 195 4.13 -13.08 -32.81
CA PRO A 195 5.07 -12.93 -33.90
C PRO A 195 6.54 -13.09 -33.44
N HIS A 196 6.94 -14.33 -33.17
CA HIS A 196 8.26 -14.70 -32.68
C HIS A 196 9.41 -14.25 -33.59
N ASP A 197 9.17 -14.15 -34.89
CA ASP A 197 10.10 -13.63 -35.89
C ASP A 197 10.33 -12.13 -35.78
N ARG A 198 9.31 -11.36 -35.35
CA ARG A 198 9.39 -9.91 -35.16
C ARG A 198 9.82 -9.52 -33.74
N PHE A 199 9.46 -10.32 -32.74
CA PHE A 199 9.76 -10.11 -31.34
C PHE A 199 10.30 -11.43 -30.73
N PRO A 200 11.49 -11.87 -31.15
CA PRO A 200 12.03 -13.12 -30.64
C PRO A 200 12.37 -12.95 -29.14
N VAL A 201 11.75 -13.77 -28.30
CA VAL A 201 12.18 -13.94 -26.91
C VAL A 201 13.35 -14.93 -26.96
N LYS A 202 14.56 -14.43 -27.02
CA LYS A 202 15.78 -15.25 -27.03
C LYS A 202 16.42 -15.19 -25.65
N GLN A 203 16.51 -16.31 -24.97
CA GLN A 203 17.33 -16.41 -23.78
C GLN A 203 18.78 -16.08 -24.12
N LEU A 204 19.38 -15.19 -23.36
CA LEU A 204 20.77 -14.79 -23.54
C LEU A 204 21.71 -15.87 -23.00
N ALA A 205 22.77 -16.14 -23.76
CA ALA A 205 23.90 -16.93 -23.33
C ALA A 205 25.03 -16.03 -22.79
N ALA A 206 25.99 -16.58 -22.13
CA ALA A 206 27.15 -15.84 -21.62
C ALA A 206 27.90 -15.07 -22.71
N SER A 207 27.93 -15.59 -23.94
CA SER A 207 28.54 -14.94 -25.09
C SER A 207 27.74 -13.73 -25.65
N ASP A 208 26.48 -13.60 -25.26
CA ASP A 208 25.62 -12.53 -25.75
C ASP A 208 25.69 -11.27 -24.84
N ALA A 209 26.41 -11.36 -23.69
CA ALA A 209 26.57 -10.25 -22.77
C ALA A 209 27.30 -9.07 -23.43
N ASP A 210 26.70 -7.88 -23.38
CA ASP A 210 27.18 -6.68 -24.07
C ASP A 210 27.87 -5.66 -23.15
N ALA A 211 28.22 -6.06 -21.91
CA ALA A 211 29.00 -5.22 -20.99
C ALA A 211 30.40 -4.97 -21.57
N PRO A 212 30.94 -3.72 -21.47
CA PRO A 212 32.31 -3.41 -21.83
C PRO A 212 33.31 -4.31 -21.05
N GLN A 213 34.44 -4.66 -21.64
CA GLN A 213 35.43 -5.55 -21.02
C GLN A 213 35.92 -5.03 -19.65
N GLU A 214 36.08 -3.73 -19.51
CA GLU A 214 36.46 -3.07 -18.28
C GLU A 214 35.37 -3.08 -17.20
N SER A 215 34.13 -3.31 -17.57
CA SER A 215 32.97 -3.34 -16.71
C SER A 215 32.39 -4.76 -16.52
N GLN A 216 33.12 -5.76 -16.97
CA GLN A 216 32.66 -7.16 -16.80
C GLN A 216 32.50 -7.51 -15.34
N LEU A 217 31.33 -8.04 -15.02
CA LEU A 217 31.00 -8.52 -13.69
C LEU A 217 32.04 -9.56 -13.24
N VAL A 218 32.54 -9.40 -12.02
CA VAL A 218 33.52 -10.32 -11.42
C VAL A 218 32.80 -11.18 -10.39
N GLY A 219 32.96 -12.50 -10.48
CA GLY A 219 32.41 -13.44 -9.50
C GLY A 219 31.02 -13.95 -9.85
N SER A 220 30.16 -14.12 -8.84
CA SER A 220 28.81 -14.71 -8.98
C SER A 220 27.82 -13.84 -9.76
N ASP A 221 27.97 -12.51 -9.74
CA ASP A 221 27.00 -11.57 -10.31
C ASP A 221 26.66 -11.85 -11.76
N PHE A 222 27.64 -12.31 -12.54
CA PHE A 222 27.41 -12.65 -13.95
C PHE A 222 26.62 -13.95 -14.12
N THR A 223 26.97 -14.99 -13.34
CA THR A 223 26.24 -16.27 -13.35
C THR A 223 24.84 -16.10 -12.80
N ASP A 224 24.69 -15.29 -11.74
CA ASP A 224 23.42 -14.98 -11.13
C ASP A 224 22.50 -14.25 -12.12
N TRP A 225 23.04 -13.25 -12.88
CA TRP A 225 22.28 -12.56 -13.92
C TRP A 225 21.77 -13.51 -15.01
N LEU A 226 22.61 -14.46 -15.48
CA LEU A 226 22.19 -15.41 -16.51
C LEU A 226 21.01 -16.30 -16.10
N GLU A 227 20.84 -16.52 -14.79
CA GLU A 227 19.73 -17.28 -14.23
C GLU A 227 18.47 -16.45 -14.01
N THR A 228 18.52 -15.13 -14.20
CA THR A 228 17.38 -14.25 -13.99
C THR A 228 16.33 -14.34 -15.10
N ALA A 229 15.10 -13.91 -14.78
CA ALA A 229 14.06 -13.72 -15.78
C ALA A 229 14.46 -12.68 -16.85
N HIS A 230 15.28 -11.69 -16.49
CA HIS A 230 15.78 -10.69 -17.43
C HIS A 230 16.62 -11.32 -18.54
N ALA A 231 17.63 -12.10 -18.21
CA ALA A 231 18.46 -12.79 -19.19
C ALA A 231 17.65 -13.81 -20.01
N ARG A 232 16.72 -14.55 -19.36
CA ARG A 232 15.80 -15.45 -20.06
C ARG A 232 14.87 -14.74 -21.05
N SER A 233 14.55 -13.47 -20.79
CA SER A 233 13.68 -12.64 -21.63
C SER A 233 14.46 -11.75 -22.61
N GLY A 234 15.78 -11.91 -22.71
CA GLY A 234 16.62 -11.17 -23.66
C GLY A 234 17.01 -9.76 -23.20
N VAL A 235 16.86 -9.42 -21.91
CA VAL A 235 17.29 -8.13 -21.35
C VAL A 235 18.77 -8.20 -21.01
N ASN A 236 19.59 -7.48 -21.80
CA ASN A 236 21.04 -7.50 -21.69
C ASN A 236 21.58 -6.43 -20.72
N CYS A 237 22.87 -6.45 -20.46
CA CYS A 237 23.55 -5.53 -19.55
C CYS A 237 23.30 -4.05 -19.91
N SER A 238 23.41 -3.71 -21.19
CA SER A 238 23.19 -2.35 -21.69
C SER A 238 21.78 -1.81 -21.45
N ALA A 239 20.77 -2.68 -21.36
CA ALA A 239 19.41 -2.26 -21.10
C ALA A 239 19.23 -1.56 -19.74
N CYS A 240 20.10 -1.87 -18.76
CA CYS A 240 20.12 -1.25 -17.45
C CYS A 240 21.30 -0.28 -17.28
N HIS A 241 22.45 -0.64 -17.87
CA HIS A 241 23.73 0.06 -17.65
C HIS A 241 24.06 1.13 -18.66
N THR A 242 23.09 1.62 -19.43
CA THR A 242 23.32 2.76 -20.34
C THR A 242 22.42 3.96 -20.02
N SER A 243 22.96 5.15 -20.19
CA SER A 243 22.21 6.39 -20.23
C SER A 243 22.50 7.13 -21.55
N THR A 244 21.60 8.01 -21.96
CA THR A 244 21.91 8.98 -23.03
C THR A 244 22.82 10.07 -22.46
N SER A 245 23.87 10.43 -23.21
CA SER A 245 24.71 11.59 -22.86
C SER A 245 23.89 12.88 -22.88
N ASP A 246 24.32 13.90 -22.14
CA ASP A 246 23.68 15.21 -22.10
C ASP A 246 23.49 15.85 -23.50
N ASP A 247 24.32 15.48 -24.46
CA ASP A 247 24.23 15.89 -25.87
C ASP A 247 23.24 15.05 -26.70
N GLY A 248 22.59 14.03 -26.11
CA GLY A 248 21.54 13.23 -26.74
C GLY A 248 21.98 12.19 -27.78
N ASP A 249 23.24 12.14 -28.17
CA ASP A 249 23.73 11.38 -29.34
C ASP A 249 24.49 10.08 -29.01
N LYS A 250 24.87 9.81 -27.77
CA LYS A 250 25.67 8.62 -27.43
C LYS A 250 25.18 7.93 -26.18
N ALA A 251 25.01 6.61 -26.28
CA ALA A 251 24.85 5.77 -25.11
C ALA A 251 26.16 5.72 -24.31
N VAL A 252 26.11 6.05 -23.03
CA VAL A 252 27.23 6.02 -22.09
C VAL A 252 26.97 4.91 -21.06
N TRP A 253 27.98 4.12 -20.81
CA TRP A 253 27.92 3.09 -19.78
C TRP A 253 27.90 3.67 -18.36
N ILE A 254 26.99 3.18 -17.54
CA ILE A 254 26.84 3.55 -16.10
C ILE A 254 27.04 2.32 -15.23
N ASN A 255 28.01 2.40 -14.30
CA ASN A 255 28.27 1.27 -13.39
C ASN A 255 27.17 1.05 -12.35
N LYS A 256 26.46 2.13 -11.97
CA LYS A 256 25.35 2.09 -10.99
C LYS A 256 24.12 2.77 -11.59
N PRO A 257 23.25 2.01 -12.26
CA PRO A 257 21.99 2.54 -12.75
C PRO A 257 21.13 3.09 -11.60
N ALA A 258 20.42 4.18 -11.85
CA ALA A 258 19.44 4.70 -10.91
C ALA A 258 18.18 3.82 -10.88
N ALA A 259 17.40 3.90 -9.81
CA ALA A 259 16.16 3.16 -9.65
C ALA A 259 15.14 3.43 -10.78
N ASP A 260 15.20 4.62 -11.39
CA ASP A 260 14.35 4.99 -12.54
C ASP A 260 14.58 4.11 -13.79
N THR A 261 15.72 3.44 -13.89
CA THR A 261 15.98 2.46 -14.95
C THR A 261 14.93 1.33 -14.93
N CYS A 262 14.51 0.88 -13.76
CA CYS A 262 13.50 -0.15 -13.61
C CYS A 262 12.13 0.31 -14.14
N ASN A 263 11.82 1.60 -13.99
CA ASN A 263 10.55 2.21 -14.38
C ASN A 263 10.27 2.10 -15.89
N GLN A 264 11.28 1.99 -16.73
CA GLN A 264 11.12 1.88 -18.18
C GLN A 264 10.27 0.67 -18.59
N CYS A 265 10.34 -0.42 -17.82
CA CYS A 265 9.58 -1.65 -18.06
C CYS A 265 8.60 -1.97 -16.92
N HIS A 266 8.91 -1.58 -15.67
CA HIS A 266 8.16 -1.85 -14.46
C HIS A 266 7.41 -0.61 -13.94
N ASN A 267 6.80 0.14 -14.85
CA ASN A 267 6.11 1.40 -14.52
C ASN A 267 4.96 1.21 -13.51
N LEU A 268 4.17 0.15 -13.64
CA LEU A 268 3.07 -0.13 -12.73
C LEU A 268 3.56 -0.48 -11.32
N GLU A 269 4.58 -1.34 -11.23
CA GLU A 269 5.22 -1.70 -9.97
C GLU A 269 5.84 -0.46 -9.30
N THR A 270 6.51 0.40 -10.09
CA THR A 270 7.10 1.65 -9.61
C THR A 270 6.05 2.63 -9.10
N GLU A 271 4.94 2.79 -9.83
CA GLU A 271 3.84 3.64 -9.42
C GLU A 271 3.21 3.14 -8.11
N ARG A 272 2.99 1.83 -8.00
CA ARG A 272 2.45 1.22 -6.77
C ARG A 272 3.43 1.33 -5.60
N PHE A 273 4.71 1.13 -5.83
CA PHE A 273 5.77 1.33 -4.82
C PHE A 273 5.77 2.76 -4.28
N LYS A 274 5.71 3.76 -5.16
CA LYS A 274 5.66 5.19 -4.77
C LYS A 274 4.42 5.54 -3.94
N ARG A 275 3.32 4.82 -4.07
CA ARG A 275 2.11 4.97 -3.25
C ARG A 275 2.19 4.24 -1.91
N GLY A 276 3.13 3.33 -1.76
CA GLY A 276 3.37 2.55 -0.53
C GLY A 276 4.25 3.29 0.47
N LYS A 277 4.31 2.75 1.69
CA LYS A 277 5.13 3.30 2.78
C LYS A 277 6.62 3.39 2.44
N HIS A 278 7.11 2.46 1.64
CA HIS A 278 8.53 2.42 1.29
C HIS A 278 8.92 3.42 0.21
N GLY A 279 7.99 3.86 -0.64
CA GLY A 279 8.28 4.72 -1.78
C GLY A 279 7.66 6.12 -1.73
N MET A 280 6.84 6.44 -0.72
CA MET A 280 6.09 7.70 -0.68
C MET A 280 6.98 8.95 -0.67
N ARG A 281 8.19 8.88 -0.13
CA ARG A 281 9.16 9.99 -0.21
C ARG A 281 9.56 10.30 -1.64
N LEU A 282 9.78 9.27 -2.46
CA LEU A 282 10.07 9.44 -3.89
C LEU A 282 8.89 10.05 -4.67
N ALA A 283 7.66 9.78 -4.23
CA ALA A 283 6.49 10.45 -4.80
C ALA A 283 6.41 11.95 -4.45
N ALA A 284 7.07 12.37 -3.37
CA ALA A 284 7.17 13.75 -2.91
C ALA A 284 8.51 14.42 -3.29
N ASP A 285 9.22 13.87 -4.29
CA ASP A 285 10.53 14.34 -4.77
C ASP A 285 11.61 14.44 -3.66
N LEU A 286 11.45 13.64 -2.60
CA LEU A 286 12.41 13.53 -1.52
C LEU A 286 13.39 12.36 -1.77
N PRO A 287 14.57 12.36 -1.15
CA PRO A 287 15.46 11.20 -1.13
C PRO A 287 14.74 9.94 -0.64
N PRO A 288 15.13 8.73 -1.12
CA PRO A 288 14.57 7.48 -0.64
C PRO A 288 14.56 7.41 0.89
N MET A 289 13.50 6.84 1.47
CA MET A 289 13.44 6.57 2.90
C MET A 289 14.56 5.61 3.32
N THR A 290 15.01 5.75 4.55
CA THR A 290 15.88 4.76 5.20
C THR A 290 15.17 4.14 6.40
N PRO A 291 15.49 2.89 6.79
CA PRO A 291 14.95 2.28 8.00
C PRO A 291 15.16 3.09 9.27
N GLY A 292 16.26 3.87 9.35
CA GLY A 292 16.51 4.76 10.47
C GLY A 292 15.48 5.90 10.63
N GLU A 293 14.72 6.22 9.59
CA GLU A 293 13.62 7.21 9.63
C GLU A 293 12.26 6.58 9.99
N ALA A 294 12.19 5.25 10.12
CA ALA A 294 10.96 4.55 10.43
C ALA A 294 10.51 4.77 11.89
N ARG A 295 9.21 4.70 12.13
CA ARG A 295 8.63 4.71 13.49
C ARG A 295 8.48 3.30 14.08
N LEU A 296 8.58 2.27 13.26
CA LEU A 296 8.63 0.88 13.73
C LEU A 296 10.08 0.52 14.10
N PRO A 297 10.26 -0.44 15.02
CA PRO A 297 11.59 -0.98 15.30
C PRO A 297 12.22 -1.57 14.03
N MET A 298 13.47 -1.15 13.76
CA MET A 298 14.27 -1.61 12.64
C MET A 298 15.64 -2.07 13.13
N LYS A 299 16.28 -2.95 12.38
CA LYS A 299 17.64 -3.41 12.65
C LYS A 299 18.64 -2.30 12.45
N GLU A 300 19.54 -2.12 13.41
CA GLU A 300 20.54 -1.04 13.42
C GLU A 300 21.46 -1.08 12.20
N ASP A 301 21.85 -2.25 11.73
CA ASP A 301 22.71 -2.46 10.56
C ASP A 301 22.06 -2.07 9.24
N SER A 302 20.75 -1.86 9.22
CA SER A 302 19.99 -1.43 8.05
C SER A 302 19.66 0.06 8.03
N PHE A 303 19.94 0.82 9.08
CA PHE A 303 19.45 2.20 9.26
C PHE A 303 19.76 3.15 8.10
N ASP A 304 20.90 2.98 7.44
CA ASP A 304 21.33 3.85 6.33
C ASP A 304 20.98 3.28 4.94
N HIS A 305 20.31 2.13 4.86
CA HIS A 305 19.95 1.53 3.59
C HIS A 305 18.84 2.35 2.93
N LYS A 306 19.07 2.81 1.71
CA LYS A 306 18.07 3.53 0.93
C LYS A 306 17.04 2.56 0.39
N LEU A 307 15.75 2.83 0.61
CA LEU A 307 14.66 2.00 0.10
C LEU A 307 14.37 2.32 -1.36
N GLU A 308 14.84 1.43 -2.22
CA GLU A 308 14.66 1.45 -3.67
C GLU A 308 14.32 0.04 -4.15
N CYS A 309 14.11 -0.17 -5.45
CA CYS A 309 13.80 -1.49 -6.01
C CYS A 309 14.85 -2.55 -5.62
N THR A 310 16.13 -2.16 -5.63
CA THR A 310 17.27 -3.04 -5.32
C THR A 310 17.46 -3.36 -3.84
N SER A 311 16.70 -2.73 -2.96
CA SER A 311 16.70 -3.08 -1.52
C SER A 311 16.02 -4.41 -1.23
N CYS A 312 15.09 -4.80 -2.10
CA CYS A 312 14.35 -6.07 -1.99
C CYS A 312 14.71 -7.03 -3.13
N HIS A 313 15.08 -6.51 -4.29
CA HIS A 313 15.42 -7.26 -5.47
C HIS A 313 16.91 -7.09 -5.80
N GLY A 314 17.71 -8.11 -5.62
CA GLY A 314 19.13 -8.06 -6.01
C GLY A 314 19.28 -7.68 -7.49
N ALA A 315 20.14 -6.71 -7.79
CA ALA A 315 20.27 -6.17 -9.15
C ALA A 315 20.63 -7.23 -10.21
N HIS A 316 21.50 -8.16 -9.86
CA HIS A 316 21.93 -9.25 -10.74
C HIS A 316 21.38 -10.62 -10.30
N ARG A 317 20.82 -10.72 -9.10
CA ARG A 317 20.18 -11.90 -8.56
C ARG A 317 18.73 -11.60 -8.23
N PHE A 318 17.86 -11.75 -9.21
CA PHE A 318 16.45 -11.42 -9.06
C PHE A 318 15.69 -12.60 -8.47
N ASP A 319 15.77 -12.76 -7.15
CA ASP A 319 15.12 -13.83 -6.43
C ASP A 319 13.81 -13.34 -5.78
N ALA A 320 12.68 -13.76 -6.33
CA ALA A 320 11.37 -13.41 -5.81
C ALA A 320 11.07 -14.08 -4.46
N GLN A 321 11.71 -15.20 -4.14
CA GLN A 321 11.55 -15.86 -2.84
C GLN A 321 12.28 -15.07 -1.75
N GLU A 322 13.52 -14.64 -2.00
CA GLU A 322 14.27 -13.79 -1.10
C GLU A 322 13.53 -12.46 -0.86
N ALA A 323 13.02 -11.83 -1.93
CA ALA A 323 12.26 -10.59 -1.85
C ALA A 323 10.95 -10.72 -1.05
N ALA A 324 10.35 -11.92 -1.01
CA ALA A 324 9.06 -12.13 -0.34
C ALA A 324 9.15 -12.24 1.19
N VAL A 325 10.31 -12.56 1.75
CA VAL A 325 10.53 -12.78 3.20
C VAL A 325 11.84 -12.18 3.69
N ASP A 326 12.98 -12.64 3.16
CA ASP A 326 14.29 -12.34 3.74
C ASP A 326 14.64 -10.85 3.60
N SER A 327 14.27 -10.23 2.49
CA SER A 327 14.44 -8.80 2.30
C SER A 327 13.63 -7.97 3.31
N CYS A 328 12.43 -8.41 3.70
CA CYS A 328 11.66 -7.75 4.75
C CYS A 328 12.35 -7.88 6.11
N LEU A 329 12.75 -9.10 6.45
CA LEU A 329 13.39 -9.40 7.72
C LEU A 329 14.84 -8.89 7.82
N SER A 330 15.43 -8.41 6.72
CA SER A 330 16.73 -7.73 6.78
C SER A 330 16.67 -6.37 7.47
N CYS A 331 15.49 -5.74 7.47
CA CYS A 331 15.28 -4.41 8.06
C CYS A 331 14.31 -4.44 9.26
N HIS A 332 13.18 -5.15 9.17
CA HIS A 332 12.15 -5.18 10.21
C HIS A 332 12.59 -5.94 11.47
N ASP A 333 12.39 -5.31 12.66
CA ASP A 333 12.76 -5.83 13.99
C ASP A 333 11.61 -5.71 15.00
N ASP A 334 10.37 -5.49 14.52
CA ASP A 334 9.18 -5.46 15.35
C ASP A 334 8.68 -6.87 15.72
N LYS A 335 7.84 -6.97 16.76
CA LYS A 335 7.34 -8.25 17.29
C LYS A 335 6.65 -9.09 16.24
N HIS A 336 5.77 -8.49 15.44
CA HIS A 336 5.02 -9.17 14.39
C HIS A 336 5.96 -9.80 13.37
N SER A 337 6.92 -9.04 12.88
CA SER A 337 7.90 -9.49 11.89
C SER A 337 8.79 -10.61 12.42
N LEU A 338 9.30 -10.47 13.64
CA LEU A 338 10.16 -11.48 14.26
C LEU A 338 9.42 -12.78 14.58
N ALA A 339 8.15 -12.70 14.96
CA ALA A 339 7.33 -13.88 15.27
C ALA A 339 6.96 -14.71 14.02
N TYR A 340 7.16 -14.16 12.80
CA TYR A 340 6.80 -14.85 11.56
C TYR A 340 7.48 -16.23 11.44
N LYS A 341 8.76 -16.35 11.80
CA LYS A 341 9.52 -17.62 11.70
C LYS A 341 9.01 -18.73 12.62
N GLU A 342 8.19 -18.39 13.59
CA GLU A 342 7.55 -19.35 14.53
C GLU A 342 6.07 -19.59 14.16
N SER A 343 5.58 -18.99 13.08
CA SER A 343 4.18 -19.06 12.68
C SER A 343 3.89 -20.26 11.75
N PRO A 344 2.64 -20.77 11.74
CA PRO A 344 2.21 -21.79 10.79
C PRO A 344 2.34 -21.30 9.32
N HIS A 345 2.27 -19.99 9.07
CA HIS A 345 2.46 -19.40 7.75
C HIS A 345 3.89 -19.59 7.25
N TYR A 346 4.88 -19.44 8.14
CA TYR A 346 6.27 -19.68 7.78
C TYR A 346 6.56 -21.16 7.47
N GLU A 347 5.93 -22.09 8.18
CA GLU A 347 6.05 -23.52 7.87
C GLU A 347 5.56 -23.82 6.44
N LEU A 348 4.43 -23.21 6.03
CA LEU A 348 3.91 -23.34 4.66
C LEU A 348 4.87 -22.73 3.64
N TRP A 349 5.46 -21.58 3.96
CA TRP A 349 6.44 -20.92 3.11
C TRP A 349 7.70 -21.78 2.92
N GLN A 350 8.24 -22.35 3.99
CA GLN A 350 9.40 -23.24 3.91
C GLN A 350 9.12 -24.48 3.07
N GLN A 351 7.94 -25.09 3.20
CA GLN A 351 7.55 -26.24 2.39
C GLN A 351 7.52 -25.91 0.88
N GLU A 352 7.09 -24.71 0.52
CA GLU A 352 7.13 -24.25 -0.88
C GLU A 352 8.57 -24.05 -1.36
N VAL A 353 9.39 -23.32 -0.59
CA VAL A 353 10.79 -23.02 -0.95
C VAL A 353 11.61 -24.30 -1.11
N GLU A 354 11.36 -25.32 -0.28
CA GLU A 354 12.00 -26.63 -0.35
C GLU A 354 11.42 -27.55 -1.44
N GLY A 355 10.43 -27.08 -2.21
CA GLY A 355 9.78 -27.86 -3.26
C GLY A 355 8.90 -29.02 -2.74
N LYS A 356 8.55 -29.01 -1.45
CA LYS A 356 7.67 -30.01 -0.82
C LYS A 356 6.19 -29.73 -1.05
N SER A 357 5.86 -28.51 -1.43
CA SER A 357 4.52 -28.03 -1.73
C SER A 357 4.50 -27.31 -3.07
N PRO A 358 3.33 -27.23 -3.76
CA PRO A 358 3.23 -26.54 -5.03
C PRO A 358 3.61 -25.06 -4.93
N ALA A 359 4.13 -24.48 -6.02
CA ALA A 359 4.41 -23.06 -6.12
C ALA A 359 3.14 -22.24 -5.82
N GLY A 360 3.29 -21.18 -5.04
CA GLY A 360 2.17 -20.33 -4.60
C GLY A 360 1.35 -20.88 -3.43
N SER A 361 1.74 -22.00 -2.83
CA SER A 361 1.05 -22.56 -1.65
C SER A 361 1.56 -21.99 -0.31
N GLY A 362 2.75 -21.40 -0.31
CA GLY A 362 3.35 -20.78 0.87
C GLY A 362 2.75 -19.41 1.17
N VAL A 363 2.88 -19.00 2.42
CA VAL A 363 2.41 -17.70 2.89
C VAL A 363 3.59 -16.89 3.39
N SER A 364 4.05 -15.96 2.58
CA SER A 364 5.16 -15.05 2.87
C SER A 364 4.65 -13.71 3.43
N CYS A 365 5.56 -12.84 3.88
CA CYS A 365 5.24 -11.45 4.23
C CYS A 365 4.53 -10.74 3.06
N ALA A 366 5.03 -10.95 1.84
CA ALA A 366 4.43 -10.37 0.64
C ALA A 366 3.00 -10.90 0.37
N SER A 367 2.67 -12.12 0.76
CA SER A 367 1.32 -12.67 0.56
C SER A 367 0.22 -11.85 1.23
N CYS A 368 0.53 -11.21 2.36
CA CYS A 368 -0.40 -10.37 3.11
C CYS A 368 -0.21 -8.89 2.82
N HIS A 369 1.03 -8.40 2.83
CA HIS A 369 1.37 -6.98 2.73
C HIS A 369 1.47 -6.47 1.30
N MET A 370 1.73 -7.35 0.35
CA MET A 370 1.88 -7.08 -1.08
C MET A 370 1.18 -8.18 -1.89
N PRO A 371 -0.12 -8.41 -1.69
CA PRO A 371 -0.80 -9.55 -2.29
C PRO A 371 -0.79 -9.48 -3.81
N ARG A 372 -0.98 -10.64 -4.42
CA ARG A 372 -1.23 -10.72 -5.86
C ARG A 372 -2.65 -10.26 -6.15
N VAL A 373 -2.76 -9.23 -6.96
CA VAL A 373 -4.04 -8.65 -7.35
C VAL A 373 -4.15 -8.56 -8.87
N ASN A 374 -5.38 -8.52 -9.34
CA ASN A 374 -5.67 -8.30 -10.75
C ASN A 374 -5.59 -6.81 -11.05
N PHE A 375 -4.73 -6.44 -12.00
CA PHE A 375 -4.55 -5.08 -12.49
C PHE A 375 -5.03 -4.95 -13.92
N ASP A 376 -5.91 -3.99 -14.15
CA ASP A 376 -6.31 -3.61 -15.50
C ASP A 376 -5.23 -2.71 -16.10
N VAL A 377 -4.48 -3.27 -17.05
CA VAL A 377 -3.45 -2.53 -17.80
C VAL A 377 -4.12 -1.55 -18.77
N ASN A 378 -5.26 -1.97 -19.31
CA ASN A 378 -6.16 -1.16 -20.14
C ASN A 378 -7.55 -1.83 -20.17
N ASP A 379 -8.49 -1.27 -20.92
CA ASP A 379 -9.87 -1.77 -21.03
C ASP A 379 -9.98 -3.24 -21.50
N TRP A 380 -8.93 -3.81 -22.07
CA TRP A 380 -8.92 -5.14 -22.68
C TRP A 380 -7.96 -6.13 -22.05
N VAL A 381 -6.97 -5.63 -21.31
CA VAL A 381 -5.89 -6.45 -20.76
C VAL A 381 -5.81 -6.24 -19.26
N SER A 382 -6.02 -7.31 -18.51
CA SER A 382 -5.69 -7.34 -17.09
C SER A 382 -4.56 -8.34 -16.83
N ARG A 383 -3.75 -8.08 -15.82
CA ARG A 383 -2.70 -9.01 -15.38
C ARG A 383 -2.69 -9.15 -13.87
N ILE A 384 -2.30 -10.32 -13.41
CA ILE A 384 -2.02 -10.54 -11.99
C ILE A 384 -0.61 -10.08 -11.69
N MET A 385 -0.46 -9.21 -10.70
CA MET A 385 0.84 -8.73 -10.24
C MET A 385 0.87 -8.58 -8.73
N VAL A 386 2.07 -8.52 -8.18
CA VAL A 386 2.29 -8.21 -6.77
C VAL A 386 2.05 -6.72 -6.56
N ASP A 387 1.17 -6.37 -5.64
CA ASP A 387 0.89 -4.97 -5.32
C ASP A 387 1.96 -4.40 -4.39
N HIS A 388 2.83 -3.55 -4.93
CA HIS A 388 3.92 -2.90 -4.19
C HIS A 388 3.43 -1.76 -3.28
N ASN A 389 2.12 -1.53 -3.17
CA ASN A 389 1.53 -0.55 -2.28
C ASN A 389 1.05 -1.22 -0.98
N GLN A 390 1.84 -1.19 0.07
CA GLN A 390 1.46 -1.76 1.38
C GLN A 390 0.22 -1.07 1.96
N ASN A 391 -0.04 0.19 1.63
CA ASN A 391 -1.24 0.90 2.09
C ASN A 391 -2.54 0.32 1.50
N ALA A 392 -2.45 -0.45 0.41
CA ALA A 392 -3.61 -1.13 -0.18
C ALA A 392 -4.17 -2.25 0.70
N THR A 393 -3.37 -2.78 1.62
CA THR A 393 -3.76 -3.85 2.56
C THR A 393 -3.70 -3.44 4.02
N LEU A 394 -3.07 -2.30 4.32
CA LEU A 394 -2.96 -1.74 5.67
C LEU A 394 -3.74 -0.42 5.75
N SER A 395 -4.02 0.00 6.99
CA SER A 395 -4.64 1.30 7.27
C SER A 395 -6.00 1.51 6.59
N PRO A 396 -7.05 0.76 6.99
CA PRO A 396 -7.08 -0.24 8.07
C PRO A 396 -6.69 -1.65 7.62
N ASN A 397 -6.33 -2.51 8.58
CA ASN A 397 -5.87 -3.88 8.30
C ASN A 397 -6.94 -4.76 7.62
N GLU A 398 -8.21 -4.45 7.80
CA GLU A 398 -9.34 -5.16 7.16
C GLU A 398 -9.29 -5.09 5.62
N LYS A 399 -8.52 -4.17 5.05
CA LYS A 399 -8.27 -4.13 3.61
C LYS A 399 -7.62 -5.42 3.09
N MET A 400 -6.84 -6.12 3.92
CA MET A 400 -6.21 -7.38 3.51
C MET A 400 -7.16 -8.59 3.50
N ILE A 401 -8.37 -8.49 4.05
CA ILE A 401 -9.33 -9.60 4.09
C ILE A 401 -9.52 -10.20 2.71
N ARG A 402 -9.95 -9.40 1.74
CA ARG A 402 -10.26 -9.89 0.39
C ARG A 402 -9.03 -10.34 -0.42
N PRO A 403 -7.97 -9.56 -0.50
CA PRO A 403 -6.84 -9.93 -1.36
C PRO A 403 -5.90 -10.96 -0.71
N ALA A 404 -5.93 -11.13 0.61
CA ALA A 404 -5.03 -12.02 1.33
C ALA A 404 -5.78 -13.13 2.08
N CYS A 405 -6.53 -12.80 3.14
CA CYS A 405 -7.08 -13.79 4.07
C CYS A 405 -8.07 -14.76 3.40
N LEU A 406 -9.02 -14.24 2.59
CA LEU A 406 -10.07 -15.06 1.95
C LEU A 406 -9.56 -16.00 0.87
N ASN A 407 -8.29 -15.95 0.53
CA ASN A 407 -7.69 -16.95 -0.36
C ASN A 407 -7.57 -18.33 0.32
N CYS A 408 -7.52 -18.35 1.66
CA CYS A 408 -7.31 -19.56 2.44
C CYS A 408 -8.27 -19.71 3.62
N HIS A 409 -8.73 -18.60 4.19
CA HIS A 409 -9.54 -18.59 5.43
C HIS A 409 -10.96 -18.09 5.16
N GLY A 410 -11.90 -18.58 5.96
CA GLY A 410 -13.26 -18.06 5.96
C GLY A 410 -13.35 -16.66 6.55
N LEU A 411 -14.40 -15.92 6.17
CA LEU A 411 -14.56 -14.52 6.53
C LEU A 411 -14.63 -14.30 8.05
N GLY A 412 -15.35 -15.16 8.78
CA GLY A 412 -15.51 -15.04 10.24
C GLY A 412 -14.17 -15.12 10.96
N PHE A 413 -13.37 -16.12 10.61
CA PHE A 413 -12.02 -16.30 11.15
C PHE A 413 -11.11 -15.12 10.80
N SER A 414 -11.18 -14.63 9.57
CA SER A 414 -10.36 -13.50 9.11
C SER A 414 -10.66 -12.21 9.87
N LEU A 415 -11.96 -11.91 10.10
CA LEU A 415 -12.39 -10.75 10.86
C LEU A 415 -11.94 -10.82 12.34
N ASP A 416 -12.17 -11.97 12.97
CA ASP A 416 -11.77 -12.20 14.37
C ASP A 416 -10.25 -12.08 14.54
N SER A 417 -9.49 -12.65 13.59
CA SER A 417 -8.02 -12.64 13.65
C SER A 417 -7.43 -11.23 13.51
N LEU A 418 -7.99 -10.40 12.62
CA LEU A 418 -7.54 -9.02 12.45
C LEU A 418 -8.00 -8.08 13.57
N ALA A 419 -9.02 -8.48 14.34
CA ALA A 419 -9.48 -7.75 15.51
C ALA A 419 -8.71 -8.10 16.79
N ASP A 420 -7.82 -9.09 16.75
CA ASP A 420 -7.03 -9.57 17.90
C ASP A 420 -5.58 -9.06 17.85
N PRO A 421 -5.23 -7.98 18.59
CA PRO A 421 -3.88 -7.42 18.56
C PRO A 421 -2.81 -8.43 19.02
N ALA A 422 -3.12 -9.31 19.96
CA ALA A 422 -2.16 -10.29 20.45
C ALA A 422 -1.85 -11.35 19.39
N LEU A 423 -2.85 -11.73 18.60
CA LEU A 423 -2.69 -12.65 17.48
C LEU A 423 -1.93 -12.00 16.32
N ILE A 424 -2.14 -10.70 16.08
CA ILE A 424 -1.34 -9.94 15.11
C ILE A 424 0.12 -9.89 15.57
N ASP A 425 0.38 -9.52 16.82
CA ASP A 425 1.74 -9.41 17.38
C ASP A 425 2.54 -10.71 17.27
N ASN A 426 1.89 -11.86 17.42
CA ASN A 426 2.53 -13.18 17.31
C ASN A 426 2.49 -13.79 15.91
N ASN A 427 2.21 -12.98 14.89
CA ASN A 427 2.11 -13.35 13.49
C ASN A 427 1.12 -14.51 13.23
N PHE A 428 -0.07 -14.41 13.81
CA PHE A 428 -1.18 -15.35 13.65
C PHE A 428 -0.84 -16.80 14.11
N ASN A 429 0.06 -16.93 15.06
CA ASN A 429 0.36 -18.22 15.68
C ASN A 429 -0.68 -18.56 16.75
N GLY A 430 -1.79 -19.16 16.34
CA GLY A 430 -2.89 -19.57 17.23
C GLY A 430 -4.28 -19.35 16.66
N GLN A 431 -5.24 -19.22 17.56
CA GLN A 431 -6.64 -18.93 17.26
C GLN A 431 -7.03 -17.56 17.82
N PRO A 432 -7.91 -16.80 17.17
CA PRO A 432 -8.35 -15.51 17.67
C PRO A 432 -9.11 -15.66 18.99
N SER A 433 -8.73 -14.85 19.96
CA SER A 433 -9.43 -14.71 21.26
C SER A 433 -10.57 -13.69 21.20
N VAL A 434 -10.59 -12.86 20.18
CA VAL A 434 -11.60 -11.83 19.93
C VAL A 434 -12.67 -12.37 18.97
N LYS A 435 -13.93 -11.99 19.19
CA LYS A 435 -15.05 -12.29 18.30
C LYS A 435 -15.73 -10.98 17.91
N VAL A 436 -15.80 -10.71 16.60
CA VAL A 436 -16.47 -9.53 16.10
C VAL A 436 -17.95 -9.78 15.84
N ASP A 437 -18.77 -8.77 16.06
CA ASP A 437 -20.21 -8.87 15.93
C ASP A 437 -20.76 -9.00 14.49
N SER A 438 -19.93 -8.73 13.51
CA SER A 438 -20.32 -8.71 12.08
C SER A 438 -21.01 -10.01 11.65
N MET A 439 -20.45 -11.16 12.02
CA MET A 439 -21.01 -12.46 11.64
C MET A 439 -22.31 -12.76 12.39
N ARG A 440 -22.44 -12.34 13.65
CA ARG A 440 -23.67 -12.45 14.44
C ARG A 440 -24.79 -11.60 13.83
N LEU A 441 -24.46 -10.42 13.35
CA LEU A 441 -25.42 -9.56 12.63
C LEU A 441 -25.87 -10.19 11.32
N ALA A 442 -24.97 -10.80 10.55
CA ALA A 442 -25.31 -11.53 9.33
C ALA A 442 -26.30 -12.67 9.58
N ASP A 443 -26.08 -13.45 10.62
CA ASP A 443 -27.01 -14.53 11.03
C ASP A 443 -28.40 -13.99 11.42
N LYS A 444 -28.44 -12.88 12.15
CA LYS A 444 -29.68 -12.21 12.53
C LYS A 444 -30.48 -11.75 11.31
N GLU A 445 -29.79 -11.14 10.34
CA GLU A 445 -30.44 -10.68 9.09
C GLU A 445 -30.92 -11.85 8.22
N GLN A 446 -30.13 -12.91 8.10
CA GLN A 446 -30.57 -14.10 7.37
C GLN A 446 -31.83 -14.72 7.99
N LYS A 447 -31.88 -14.89 9.30
CA LYS A 447 -33.07 -15.41 10.01
C LYS A 447 -34.29 -14.53 9.78
N ARG A 448 -34.13 -13.21 9.75
CA ARG A 448 -35.22 -12.27 9.42
C ARG A 448 -35.70 -12.41 7.97
N ALA A 449 -34.75 -12.54 7.03
CA ALA A 449 -35.08 -12.74 5.62
C ALA A 449 -35.87 -14.04 5.41
N ASP A 450 -35.47 -15.12 6.07
CA ASP A 450 -36.13 -16.42 6.00
C ASP A 450 -37.54 -16.42 6.65
N SER A 451 -37.70 -15.65 7.74
CA SER A 451 -39.01 -15.48 8.38
C SER A 451 -40.04 -14.69 7.55
N ARG A 452 -39.54 -13.78 6.67
CA ARG A 452 -40.40 -13.00 5.75
C ARG A 452 -40.82 -13.79 4.52
N LYS A 453 -40.14 -14.89 4.21
CA LYS A 453 -40.46 -15.78 3.08
C LYS A 453 -41.46 -16.88 3.45
N ARG A 454 -41.70 -17.09 4.73
CA ARG A 454 -42.73 -18.00 5.28
C ARG A 454 -44.05 -17.25 5.56
#